data_cec95f5817b3395e06040d04ae272af8
#
_entry.id   cec95f5817b3395e06040d04ae272af8
#
_cell.length_a   1.000
_cell.length_b   1.000
_cell.length_c   1.000
_cell.angle_alpha   90.00
_cell.angle_beta   90.00
_cell.angle_gamma   90.00
#
_symmetry.space_group_name_H-M   'P 1'
#
loop_
_entity.id
_entity.type
_entity.pdbx_description
1 polymer ?
#
loop_
_entity_poly.entity_id
_entity_poly.type
_entity_poly.pdbx_seq_one_letter_code
_entity_poly.pdbx_strand_id
1 'polypeptide(L)'
;MTDPSRIRVAVVYGGRSSEHAISCVSAGSILRHLDPDRFEVVPVGIARDGSWLRTDVDPDKLAIADGHLPEVTGVAETPLALAAEILASVDVVFPILHGPYGEDGTIQGLLELAGLPYVGAGVLASAAGMDKEFAKKLMAAEGLPIGDYVVLRPQLGEPSAQDIARLGFPLFVKPARGG
;
A
#
# COMPACT_ATOMS: atom_id res chain seq x y z
N MET A 1 -1.83 1.22 -31.26
CA MET A 1 -1.99 2.71 -31.19
C MET A 1 -2.88 2.97 -29.97
N THR A 2 -2.38 3.73 -29.01
CA THR A 2 -3.18 4.13 -27.83
C THR A 2 -4.27 5.10 -28.25
N ASP A 3 -5.49 4.88 -27.77
CA ASP A 3 -6.60 5.79 -28.01
C ASP A 3 -6.40 7.04 -27.13
N PRO A 4 -6.19 8.23 -27.70
CA PRO A 4 -5.90 9.45 -26.94
C PRO A 4 -7.10 9.95 -26.12
N SER A 5 -8.28 9.32 -26.26
CA SER A 5 -9.48 9.66 -25.48
C SER A 5 -9.53 8.96 -24.12
N ARG A 6 -8.72 7.90 -23.90
CA ARG A 6 -8.69 7.14 -22.63
C ARG A 6 -7.54 7.55 -21.74
N ILE A 7 -7.81 7.60 -20.45
CA ILE A 7 -6.81 7.86 -19.41
C ILE A 7 -5.99 6.59 -19.17
N ARG A 8 -4.68 6.67 -19.28
CA ARG A 8 -3.78 5.54 -18.97
C ARG A 8 -3.50 5.45 -17.47
N VAL A 9 -3.99 4.39 -16.85
CA VAL A 9 -3.92 4.18 -15.41
C VAL A 9 -2.97 3.03 -15.08
N ALA A 10 -1.87 3.31 -14.37
CA ALA A 10 -1.07 2.24 -13.76
C ALA A 10 -1.76 1.74 -12.49
N VAL A 11 -2.21 0.50 -12.48
CA VAL A 11 -2.68 -0.19 -11.27
C VAL A 11 -1.50 -0.93 -10.66
N VAL A 12 -0.96 -0.40 -9.55
CA VAL A 12 0.26 -0.91 -8.90
C VAL A 12 -0.11 -1.77 -7.70
N TYR A 13 0.34 -3.02 -7.66
CA TYR A 13 -0.05 -3.99 -6.63
C TYR A 13 1.07 -4.96 -6.24
N GLY A 14 0.86 -5.77 -5.20
CA GLY A 14 1.85 -6.67 -4.63
C GLY A 14 2.67 -5.99 -3.55
N GLY A 15 3.96 -5.78 -3.79
CA GLY A 15 4.86 -5.06 -2.89
C GLY A 15 5.61 -5.95 -1.90
N ARG A 16 6.48 -5.31 -1.11
CA ARG A 16 7.42 -5.99 -0.20
C ARG A 16 6.83 -6.36 1.16
N SER A 17 5.61 -5.88 1.46
CA SER A 17 4.97 -6.09 2.75
C SER A 17 4.46 -7.52 2.94
N SER A 18 4.14 -7.89 4.18
CA SER A 18 3.44 -9.14 4.49
C SER A 18 2.05 -9.22 3.86
N GLU A 19 1.47 -8.07 3.49
CA GLU A 19 0.14 -7.95 2.88
C GLU A 19 0.16 -8.05 1.35
N HIS A 20 1.28 -8.46 0.76
CA HIS A 20 1.48 -8.64 -0.69
C HIS A 20 0.30 -9.35 -1.39
N ALA A 21 -0.09 -10.48 -0.85
CA ALA A 21 -1.17 -11.28 -1.44
C ALA A 21 -2.53 -10.58 -1.37
N ILE A 22 -2.80 -9.85 -0.28
CA ILE A 22 -4.03 -9.06 -0.14
C ILE A 22 -4.05 -7.90 -1.14
N SER A 23 -2.91 -7.27 -1.37
CA SER A 23 -2.75 -6.28 -2.44
C SER A 23 -3.09 -6.86 -3.82
N CYS A 24 -2.62 -8.07 -4.13
CA CYS A 24 -2.97 -8.76 -5.37
C CYS A 24 -4.49 -9.00 -5.49
N VAL A 25 -5.14 -9.49 -4.43
CA VAL A 25 -6.60 -9.70 -4.41
C VAL A 25 -7.37 -8.39 -4.62
N SER A 26 -6.96 -7.33 -3.92
CA SER A 26 -7.56 -6.00 -4.07
C SER A 26 -7.41 -5.47 -5.50
N ALA A 27 -6.24 -5.66 -6.10
CA ALA A 27 -5.99 -5.27 -7.50
C ALA A 27 -6.88 -6.04 -8.47
N GLY A 28 -7.07 -7.34 -8.29
CA GLY A 28 -7.99 -8.14 -9.10
C GLY A 28 -9.42 -7.59 -9.08
N SER A 29 -9.88 -7.13 -7.90
CA SER A 29 -11.18 -6.47 -7.79
C SER A 29 -11.23 -5.13 -8.55
N ILE A 30 -10.22 -4.28 -8.40
CA ILE A 30 -10.14 -2.99 -9.09
C ILE A 30 -10.09 -3.18 -10.61
N LEU A 31 -9.24 -4.08 -11.09
CA LEU A 31 -9.08 -4.36 -12.53
C LEU A 31 -10.39 -4.80 -13.20
N ARG A 32 -11.23 -5.56 -12.50
CA ARG A 32 -12.56 -5.96 -13.02
C ARG A 32 -13.57 -4.83 -13.10
N HIS A 33 -13.39 -3.76 -12.31
CA HIS A 33 -14.38 -2.68 -12.19
C HIS A 33 -13.96 -1.38 -12.88
N LEU A 34 -12.73 -1.28 -13.38
CA LEU A 34 -12.32 -0.14 -14.19
C LEU A 34 -13.00 -0.22 -15.56
N ASP A 35 -13.67 0.87 -15.93
CA ASP A 35 -14.39 1.00 -17.19
C ASP A 35 -13.41 1.05 -18.38
N PRO A 36 -13.40 0.03 -19.27
CA PRO A 36 -12.45 -0.04 -20.38
C PRO A 36 -12.68 1.01 -21.46
N ASP A 37 -13.86 1.62 -21.50
CA ASP A 37 -14.14 2.71 -22.44
C ASP A 37 -13.51 4.04 -22.01
N ARG A 38 -13.20 4.18 -20.73
CA ARG A 38 -12.60 5.38 -20.13
C ARG A 38 -11.14 5.24 -19.81
N PHE A 39 -10.71 4.04 -19.46
CA PHE A 39 -9.36 3.77 -18.95
C PHE A 39 -8.61 2.74 -19.78
N GLU A 40 -7.39 3.07 -20.13
CA GLU A 40 -6.39 2.10 -20.59
C GLU A 40 -5.57 1.65 -19.38
N VAL A 41 -5.83 0.44 -18.91
CA VAL A 41 -5.20 -0.05 -17.69
C VAL A 41 -3.84 -0.67 -17.99
N VAL A 42 -2.82 -0.24 -17.23
CA VAL A 42 -1.47 -0.81 -17.22
C VAL A 42 -1.25 -1.51 -15.89
N PRO A 43 -1.44 -2.83 -15.81
CA PRO A 43 -1.20 -3.56 -14.57
C PRO A 43 0.30 -3.63 -14.27
N VAL A 44 0.67 -3.29 -13.04
CA VAL A 44 2.06 -3.25 -12.60
C VAL A 44 2.20 -4.01 -11.29
N GLY A 45 2.85 -5.14 -11.35
CA GLY A 45 3.15 -5.93 -10.15
C GLY A 45 4.48 -5.50 -9.52
N ILE A 46 4.52 -5.45 -8.20
CA ILE A 46 5.77 -5.33 -7.45
C ILE A 46 5.98 -6.65 -6.71
N ALA A 47 7.07 -7.36 -7.03
CA ALA A 47 7.41 -8.60 -6.37
C ALA A 47 7.86 -8.37 -4.91
N ARG A 48 8.00 -9.44 -4.12
CA ARG A 48 8.41 -9.36 -2.70
C ARG A 48 9.82 -8.81 -2.49
N ASP A 49 10.69 -8.94 -3.47
CA ASP A 49 12.04 -8.33 -3.46
C ASP A 49 12.05 -6.84 -3.81
N GLY A 50 10.91 -6.31 -4.28
CA GLY A 50 10.73 -4.92 -4.70
C GLY A 50 10.90 -4.70 -6.21
N SER A 51 11.07 -5.76 -6.99
CA SER A 51 11.16 -5.67 -8.44
C SER A 51 9.83 -5.29 -9.06
N TRP A 52 9.85 -4.34 -9.98
CA TRP A 52 8.68 -3.87 -10.73
C TRP A 52 8.55 -4.67 -12.03
N LEU A 53 7.32 -5.07 -12.33
CA LEU A 53 6.99 -5.91 -13.48
C LEU A 53 5.77 -5.36 -14.20
N ARG A 54 5.83 -5.21 -15.53
CA ARG A 54 4.62 -5.12 -16.33
C ARG A 54 3.99 -6.50 -16.34
N THR A 55 2.74 -6.59 -15.97
CA THR A 55 2.02 -7.86 -15.93
C THR A 55 0.88 -7.81 -16.94
N ASP A 56 0.74 -8.87 -17.72
CA ASP A 56 -0.48 -9.16 -18.49
C ASP A 56 -1.28 -10.17 -17.66
N VAL A 57 -1.98 -9.65 -16.65
CA VAL A 57 -2.64 -10.50 -15.67
C VAL A 57 -4.14 -10.56 -15.93
N ASP A 58 -4.65 -11.77 -16.00
CA ASP A 58 -6.06 -12.05 -15.87
C ASP A 58 -6.50 -11.70 -14.43
N PRO A 59 -7.43 -10.75 -14.22
CA PRO A 59 -7.87 -10.36 -12.88
C PRO A 59 -8.38 -11.53 -12.03
N ASP A 60 -8.88 -12.58 -12.64
CA ASP A 60 -9.40 -13.76 -11.91
C ASP A 60 -8.25 -14.60 -11.31
N LYS A 61 -7.04 -14.52 -11.87
CA LYS A 61 -5.85 -15.15 -11.30
C LYS A 61 -5.30 -14.41 -10.06
N LEU A 62 -5.79 -13.21 -9.80
CA LEU A 62 -5.48 -12.44 -8.59
C LEU A 62 -6.47 -12.72 -7.45
N ALA A 63 -7.34 -13.72 -7.58
CA ALA A 63 -8.22 -14.19 -6.52
C ALA A 63 -7.55 -15.26 -5.65
N ILE A 64 -8.06 -15.43 -4.44
CA ILE A 64 -7.72 -16.60 -3.62
C ILE A 64 -8.40 -17.82 -4.24
N ALA A 65 -7.63 -18.82 -4.67
CA ALA A 65 -8.14 -20.02 -5.28
C ALA A 65 -7.55 -21.27 -4.58
N ASP A 66 -8.40 -22.22 -4.25
CA ASP A 66 -8.02 -23.50 -3.60
C ASP A 66 -7.11 -23.33 -2.36
N GLY A 67 -7.34 -22.28 -1.58
CA GLY A 67 -6.51 -21.94 -0.41
C GLY A 67 -5.14 -21.34 -0.72
N HIS A 68 -4.84 -21.08 -1.99
CA HIS A 68 -3.60 -20.44 -2.42
C HIS A 68 -3.80 -18.91 -2.55
N LEU A 69 -2.82 -18.19 -2.02
CA LEU A 69 -2.77 -16.73 -2.13
C LEU A 69 -2.05 -16.32 -3.42
N PRO A 70 -2.57 -15.33 -4.15
CA PRO A 70 -1.90 -14.85 -5.36
C PRO A 70 -0.59 -14.12 -5.01
N GLU A 71 0.38 -14.23 -5.92
CA GLU A 71 1.67 -13.57 -5.81
C GLU A 71 2.09 -12.96 -7.16
N VAL A 72 2.82 -11.84 -7.09
CA VAL A 72 3.53 -11.30 -8.24
C VAL A 72 4.82 -12.09 -8.42
N THR A 73 4.92 -12.79 -9.54
CA THR A 73 6.11 -13.57 -9.90
C THR A 73 6.72 -13.03 -11.19
N GLY A 74 8.03 -13.05 -11.29
CA GLY A 74 8.78 -12.62 -12.47
C GLY A 74 10.18 -12.17 -12.10
N VAL A 75 10.98 -11.91 -13.10
CA VAL A 75 12.35 -11.39 -12.94
C VAL A 75 12.43 -10.03 -13.60
N ALA A 76 12.82 -9.01 -12.85
CA ALA A 76 13.11 -7.69 -13.41
C ALA A 76 14.60 -7.52 -13.60
N GLU A 77 15.01 -6.98 -14.76
CA GLU A 77 16.42 -6.74 -15.05
C GLU A 77 17.01 -5.59 -14.20
N THR A 78 16.23 -4.53 -13.96
CA THR A 78 16.60 -3.39 -13.10
C THR A 78 15.37 -2.73 -12.50
N PRO A 79 15.09 -2.91 -11.20
CA PRO A 79 13.81 -2.50 -10.59
C PRO A 79 13.47 -1.02 -10.79
N LEU A 80 14.44 -0.11 -10.57
CA LEU A 80 14.18 1.33 -10.63
C LEU A 80 14.07 1.88 -12.06
N ALA A 81 14.84 1.33 -13.00
CA ALA A 81 14.77 1.77 -14.41
C ALA A 81 13.44 1.39 -15.05
N LEU A 82 12.95 0.18 -14.79
CA LEU A 82 11.65 -0.27 -15.27
C LEU A 82 10.50 0.52 -14.63
N ALA A 83 10.60 0.82 -13.31
CA ALA A 83 9.64 1.69 -12.65
C ALA A 83 9.55 3.06 -13.34
N ALA A 84 10.68 3.71 -13.62
CA ALA A 84 10.71 5.00 -14.31
C ALA A 84 10.09 4.93 -15.71
N GLU A 85 10.38 3.88 -16.50
CA GLU A 85 9.78 3.67 -17.81
C GLU A 85 8.27 3.49 -17.76
N ILE A 86 7.79 2.68 -16.81
CA ILE A 86 6.35 2.48 -16.60
C ILE A 86 5.68 3.80 -16.23
N LEU A 87 6.24 4.49 -15.24
CA LEU A 87 5.68 5.76 -14.73
C LEU A 87 5.66 6.83 -15.83
N ALA A 88 6.67 6.91 -16.69
CA ALA A 88 6.68 7.85 -17.82
C ALA A 88 5.63 7.55 -18.90
N SER A 89 4.98 6.40 -18.86
CA SER A 89 4.04 5.93 -19.87
C SER A 89 2.56 6.04 -19.48
N VAL A 90 2.24 6.60 -18.32
CA VAL A 90 0.86 6.65 -17.77
C VAL A 90 0.48 8.07 -17.36
N ASP A 91 -0.82 8.34 -17.29
CA ASP A 91 -1.36 9.65 -16.91
C ASP A 91 -1.61 9.73 -15.39
N VAL A 92 -1.92 8.59 -14.76
CA VAL A 92 -2.24 8.50 -13.33
C VAL A 92 -1.84 7.14 -12.79
N VAL A 93 -1.47 7.10 -11.51
CA VAL A 93 -1.16 5.86 -10.80
C VAL A 93 -2.23 5.56 -9.76
N PHE A 94 -2.68 4.30 -9.71
CA PHE A 94 -3.57 3.81 -8.68
C PHE A 94 -2.81 2.75 -7.84
N PRO A 95 -2.16 3.16 -6.74
CA PRO A 95 -1.46 2.23 -5.86
C PRO A 95 -2.49 1.43 -5.05
N ILE A 96 -2.47 0.10 -5.20
CA ILE A 96 -3.26 -0.85 -4.42
C ILE A 96 -2.33 -1.62 -3.49
N LEU A 97 -1.29 -0.97 -3.04
CA LEU A 97 -0.30 -1.52 -2.11
C LEU A 97 -0.80 -1.41 -0.67
N HIS A 98 -0.54 -2.43 0.15
CA HIS A 98 -0.88 -2.43 1.57
C HIS A 98 0.38 -2.52 2.43
N GLY A 99 0.31 -1.92 3.62
CA GLY A 99 1.38 -1.92 4.61
C GLY A 99 2.62 -1.10 4.21
N PRO A 100 3.80 -1.47 4.74
CA PRO A 100 5.06 -0.78 4.48
C PRO A 100 5.37 -0.66 2.99
N TYR A 101 5.94 0.47 2.60
CA TYR A 101 6.25 0.91 1.22
C TYR A 101 5.02 1.26 0.37
N GLY A 102 3.80 0.90 0.80
CA GLY A 102 2.56 1.20 0.10
C GLY A 102 1.74 2.31 0.75
N GLU A 103 1.62 2.26 2.09
CA GLU A 103 0.76 3.18 2.86
C GLU A 103 1.55 4.14 3.77
N ASP A 104 2.88 4.08 3.75
CA ASP A 104 3.77 4.82 4.65
C ASP A 104 4.35 6.12 4.05
N GLY A 105 3.87 6.55 2.89
CA GLY A 105 4.37 7.74 2.19
C GLY A 105 5.51 7.45 1.21
N THR A 106 6.08 6.24 1.21
CA THR A 106 7.24 5.90 0.37
C THR A 106 6.88 5.92 -1.12
N ILE A 107 5.85 5.19 -1.54
CA ILE A 107 5.39 5.19 -2.94
C ILE A 107 4.84 6.55 -3.34
N GLN A 108 4.11 7.23 -2.43
CA GLN A 108 3.58 8.56 -2.67
C GLN A 108 4.70 9.57 -2.94
N GLY A 109 5.79 9.52 -2.18
CA GLY A 109 6.96 10.37 -2.39
C GLY A 109 7.65 10.11 -3.74
N LEU A 110 7.74 8.86 -4.19
CA LEU A 110 8.24 8.52 -5.51
C LEU A 110 7.36 9.14 -6.61
N LEU A 111 6.05 9.04 -6.47
CA LEU A 111 5.09 9.55 -7.46
C LEU A 111 5.07 11.08 -7.50
N GLU A 112 5.18 11.76 -6.36
CA GLU A 112 5.31 13.22 -6.29
C GLU A 112 6.61 13.71 -6.95
N LEU A 113 7.73 13.03 -6.69
CA LEU A 113 9.01 13.36 -7.35
C LEU A 113 8.96 13.12 -8.87
N ALA A 114 8.17 12.13 -9.32
CA ALA A 114 7.93 11.89 -10.74
C ALA A 114 6.92 12.86 -11.38
N GLY A 115 6.26 13.70 -10.58
CA GLY A 115 5.23 14.63 -11.07
C GLY A 115 3.95 13.95 -11.54
N LEU A 116 3.67 12.73 -11.05
CA LEU A 116 2.53 11.92 -11.47
C LEU A 116 1.37 12.04 -10.49
N PRO A 117 0.16 12.34 -10.96
CA PRO A 117 -1.05 12.20 -10.17
C PRO A 117 -1.25 10.76 -9.70
N TYR A 118 -1.77 10.58 -8.49
CA TYR A 118 -2.09 9.26 -7.97
C TYR A 118 -3.37 9.27 -7.13
N VAL A 119 -3.98 8.11 -7.00
CA VAL A 119 -5.18 7.89 -6.19
C VAL A 119 -4.74 7.56 -4.76
N GLY A 120 -5.20 8.33 -3.79
CA GLY A 120 -4.92 8.08 -2.37
C GLY A 120 -4.50 9.33 -1.60
N ALA A 121 -4.08 9.11 -0.36
CA ALA A 121 -3.58 10.17 0.51
C ALA A 121 -2.15 10.59 0.14
N GLY A 122 -1.81 11.86 0.36
CA GLY A 122 -0.45 12.37 0.12
C GLY A 122 0.59 11.86 1.12
N VAL A 123 1.85 12.21 0.89
CA VAL A 123 3.02 11.72 1.68
C VAL A 123 2.82 11.87 3.19
N LEU A 124 2.49 13.08 3.65
CA LEU A 124 2.34 13.35 5.09
C LEU A 124 1.22 12.53 5.72
N ALA A 125 0.06 12.48 5.07
CA ALA A 125 -1.10 11.77 5.59
C ALA A 125 -0.86 10.27 5.62
N SER A 126 -0.23 9.71 4.58
CA SER A 126 0.16 8.29 4.52
C SER A 126 1.16 7.95 5.62
N ALA A 127 2.25 8.71 5.74
CA ALA A 127 3.28 8.45 6.75
C ALA A 127 2.75 8.56 8.19
N ALA A 128 1.97 9.60 8.47
CA ALA A 128 1.39 9.82 9.80
C ALA A 128 0.30 8.78 10.12
N GLY A 129 -0.55 8.43 9.15
CA GLY A 129 -1.63 7.46 9.31
C GLY A 129 -1.10 6.04 9.51
N MET A 130 0.00 5.69 8.85
CA MET A 130 0.63 4.37 8.97
C MET A 130 1.22 4.13 10.36
N ASP A 131 1.75 5.15 11.02
CA ASP A 131 2.31 5.04 12.37
C ASP A 131 1.22 5.23 13.43
N LYS A 132 0.82 4.13 14.06
CA LYS A 132 -0.28 4.13 15.05
C LYS A 132 -0.04 5.04 16.25
N GLU A 133 1.22 5.26 16.63
CA GLU A 133 1.56 6.20 17.71
C GLU A 133 1.33 7.64 17.25
N PHE A 134 1.87 8.01 16.07
CA PHE A 134 1.74 9.36 15.55
C PHE A 134 0.30 9.67 15.14
N ALA A 135 -0.41 8.75 14.49
CA ALA A 135 -1.81 8.90 14.15
C ALA A 135 -2.67 9.22 15.39
N LYS A 136 -2.49 8.44 16.48
CA LYS A 136 -3.21 8.69 17.74
C LYS A 136 -2.84 10.04 18.37
N LYS A 137 -1.57 10.43 18.36
CA LYS A 137 -1.15 11.74 18.87
C LYS A 137 -1.78 12.89 18.10
N LEU A 138 -1.82 12.82 16.78
CA LEU A 138 -2.43 13.83 15.93
C LEU A 138 -3.95 13.90 16.16
N MET A 139 -4.64 12.76 16.18
CA MET A 139 -6.07 12.70 16.45
C MET A 139 -6.40 13.30 17.85
N ALA A 140 -5.61 12.98 18.88
CA ALA A 140 -5.79 13.52 20.21
C ALA A 140 -5.58 15.05 20.25
N ALA A 141 -4.59 15.55 19.51
CA ALA A 141 -4.32 17.00 19.44
C ALA A 141 -5.48 17.79 18.81
N GLU A 142 -6.22 17.15 17.89
CA GLU A 142 -7.43 17.69 17.24
C GLU A 142 -8.72 17.40 18.05
N GLY A 143 -8.61 16.85 19.26
CA GLY A 143 -9.76 16.56 20.13
C GLY A 143 -10.59 15.36 19.69
N LEU A 144 -10.10 14.53 18.77
CA LEU A 144 -10.80 13.32 18.35
C LEU A 144 -10.68 12.25 19.44
N PRO A 145 -11.76 11.46 19.70
CA PRO A 145 -11.73 10.40 20.68
C PRO A 145 -10.81 9.26 20.22
N ILE A 146 -9.85 8.90 21.06
CA ILE A 146 -8.95 7.76 20.81
C ILE A 146 -9.05 6.77 21.97
N GLY A 147 -8.89 5.49 21.66
CA GLY A 147 -8.73 4.48 22.72
C GLY A 147 -7.39 4.63 23.43
N ASP A 148 -7.37 4.34 24.72
CA ASP A 148 -6.15 4.32 25.54
C ASP A 148 -5.11 3.38 24.96
N TYR A 149 -3.85 3.74 25.11
CA TYR A 149 -2.74 2.95 24.59
C TYR A 149 -1.46 3.17 25.38
N VAL A 150 -0.52 2.24 25.24
CA VAL A 150 0.87 2.36 25.69
C VAL A 150 1.78 1.98 24.54
N VAL A 151 2.82 2.77 24.33
CA VAL A 151 3.85 2.48 23.33
C VAL A 151 4.97 1.71 23.97
N LEU A 152 5.17 0.48 23.52
CA LEU A 152 6.30 -0.35 23.96
C LEU A 152 7.52 -0.05 23.08
N ARG A 153 8.65 0.24 23.72
CA ARG A 153 9.93 0.44 23.06
C ARG A 153 10.94 -0.56 23.63
N PRO A 154 11.79 -1.17 22.81
CA PRO A 154 12.77 -2.14 23.29
C PRO A 154 13.63 -1.64 24.46
N GLN A 155 13.90 -0.32 24.49
CA GLN A 155 14.73 0.32 25.52
C GLN A 155 14.00 0.56 26.84
N LEU A 156 12.66 0.55 26.83
CA LEU A 156 11.84 0.84 28.02
C LEU A 156 11.34 -0.42 28.73
N GLY A 157 11.57 -1.60 28.14
CA GLY A 157 11.15 -2.88 28.68
C GLY A 157 9.65 -3.14 28.58
N GLU A 158 9.11 -3.89 29.54
CA GLU A 158 7.70 -4.27 29.60
C GLU A 158 6.81 -3.12 30.09
N PRO A 159 5.49 -3.13 29.76
CA PRO A 159 4.57 -2.14 30.29
C PRO A 159 4.46 -2.25 31.81
N SER A 160 4.32 -1.12 32.49
CA SER A 160 4.18 -1.10 33.94
C SER A 160 2.86 -1.75 34.39
N ALA A 161 2.81 -2.27 35.64
CA ALA A 161 1.57 -2.78 36.19
C ALA A 161 0.47 -1.71 36.24
N GLN A 162 0.84 -0.43 36.39
CA GLN A 162 -0.09 0.68 36.37
C GLN A 162 -0.69 0.88 34.95
N ASP A 163 0.13 0.75 33.89
CA ASP A 163 -0.34 0.83 32.50
C ASP A 163 -1.31 -0.30 32.18
N ILE A 164 -0.98 -1.52 32.60
CA ILE A 164 -1.86 -2.68 32.40
C ILE A 164 -3.18 -2.48 33.15
N ALA A 165 -3.15 -2.00 34.38
CA ALA A 165 -4.35 -1.75 35.17
C ALA A 165 -5.22 -0.65 34.56
N ARG A 166 -4.61 0.40 33.98
CA ARG A 166 -5.30 1.49 33.31
C ARG A 166 -5.97 1.03 32.01
N LEU A 167 -5.28 0.19 31.24
CA LEU A 167 -5.81 -0.30 29.95
C LEU A 167 -6.91 -1.35 30.13
N GLY A 168 -6.82 -2.18 31.16
CA GLY A 168 -7.73 -3.31 31.39
C GLY A 168 -7.52 -4.46 30.39
N PHE A 169 -8.31 -5.53 30.55
CA PHE A 169 -8.29 -6.68 29.66
C PHE A 169 -9.65 -6.82 28.94
N PRO A 170 -9.68 -7.35 27.68
CA PRO A 170 -8.54 -7.87 26.90
C PRO A 170 -7.69 -6.77 26.28
N LEU A 171 -6.39 -7.04 26.07
CA LEU A 171 -5.43 -6.13 25.43
C LEU A 171 -5.11 -6.58 24.00
N PHE A 172 -4.98 -5.60 23.11
CA PHE A 172 -4.50 -5.81 21.75
C PHE A 172 -3.08 -5.27 21.60
N VAL A 173 -2.15 -6.16 21.24
CA VAL A 173 -0.77 -5.79 20.92
C VAL A 173 -0.62 -5.73 19.39
N LYS A 174 -0.14 -4.60 18.89
CA LYS A 174 -0.02 -4.35 17.44
C LYS A 174 1.34 -3.74 17.12
N PRO A 175 1.96 -4.10 15.98
CA PRO A 175 3.08 -3.34 15.43
C PRO A 175 2.67 -1.87 15.21
N ALA A 176 3.55 -0.93 15.54
CA ALA A 176 3.24 0.49 15.33
C ALA A 176 3.10 0.84 13.85
N ARG A 177 3.89 0.16 12.97
CA ARG A 177 4.03 0.44 11.54
C ARG A 177 3.82 -0.80 10.67
N GLY A 178 2.88 -1.64 10.98
CA GLY A 178 2.68 -2.92 10.28
C GLY A 178 1.48 -2.97 9.33
N GLY A 179 0.81 -1.84 9.08
CA GLY A 179 -0.44 -1.83 8.33
C GLY A 179 -1.66 -2.10 9.18
#